data_92c882a1e145a53ed719c7cfe7aeda99
#
_entry.id   92c882a1e145a53ed719c7cfe7aeda99
#
_cell.length_a   1.000
_cell.length_b   1.000
_cell.length_c   1.000
_cell.angle_alpha   90.00
_cell.angle_beta   90.00
_cell.angle_gamma   90.00
#
_symmetry.space_group_name_H-M   'P 1'
#
loop_
_entity.id
_entity.type
_entity.pdbx_description
1 polymer ?
#
loop_
_entity_poly.entity_id
_entity_poly.type
_entity_poly.pdbx_seq_one_letter_code
_entity_poly.pdbx_strand_id
1 'polypeptide(L)'
;MESIMKILVCIKQVPDMESRFKVNAAGDWYDQSDLAFRMNEYDEYAVEQAVQLKEQLGGEPEITVVSIGPERVGEPLRKALAMGCDRGVHIHDADSSRKDPWQIASLLAAFAREGSYDVIFTGMQSQDRGSAQVGMILAELLGLPSVTTIVGFSYEDGQVTVRRELEGGARSVVRVPLPALFTCQLGLNQPRYPTLPNIMKAKKKEILLVKEGDFALTEGRALTSRLFRPEKKGRGLVLEGDVAEQSQRLVEILKIKTAVFR
;
A
#
# COMPACT_ATOMS: atom_id res chain seq x y z
N MET A 1 -28.95 -15.96 11.07
CA MET A 1 -28.24 -14.68 11.37
C MET A 1 -27.22 -14.52 10.25
N GLU A 2 -27.35 -13.50 9.44
CA GLU A 2 -26.32 -13.16 8.47
C GLU A 2 -25.03 -12.85 9.26
N SER A 3 -23.92 -13.43 8.84
CA SER A 3 -22.62 -13.16 9.49
C SER A 3 -22.22 -11.73 9.21
N ILE A 4 -21.74 -11.03 10.24
CA ILE A 4 -21.20 -9.67 10.09
C ILE A 4 -20.02 -9.71 9.14
N MET A 5 -20.04 -8.85 8.11
CA MET A 5 -18.95 -8.72 7.15
C MET A 5 -17.64 -8.32 7.85
N LYS A 6 -16.57 -9.02 7.55
CA LYS A 6 -15.23 -8.77 8.08
C LYS A 6 -14.31 -8.21 7.01
N ILE A 7 -13.72 -7.06 7.29
CA ILE A 7 -12.81 -6.36 6.38
C ILE A 7 -11.41 -6.37 6.99
N LEU A 8 -10.43 -6.78 6.21
CA LEU A 8 -9.01 -6.67 6.57
C LEU A 8 -8.36 -5.56 5.74
N VAL A 9 -7.61 -4.68 6.40
CA VAL A 9 -6.77 -3.69 5.72
C VAL A 9 -5.32 -3.92 6.09
N CYS A 10 -4.48 -4.23 5.11
CA CYS A 10 -3.05 -4.37 5.32
C CYS A 10 -2.37 -3.04 5.03
N ILE A 11 -1.66 -2.49 6.01
CA ILE A 11 -0.94 -1.22 5.89
C ILE A 11 0.54 -1.40 6.14
N LYS A 12 1.35 -0.51 5.59
CA LYS A 12 2.79 -0.45 5.80
C LYS A 12 3.22 0.90 6.36
N GLN A 13 4.15 0.90 7.30
CA GLN A 13 4.91 2.09 7.63
C GLN A 13 6.06 2.26 6.64
N VAL A 14 6.19 3.43 6.07
CA VAL A 14 7.27 3.80 5.14
C VAL A 14 7.99 5.04 5.62
N PRO A 15 9.27 5.24 5.27
CA PRO A 15 9.92 6.53 5.47
C PRO A 15 9.16 7.63 4.74
N ASP A 16 9.18 8.82 5.29
CA ASP A 16 8.73 10.00 4.56
C ASP A 16 9.63 10.22 3.35
N MET A 17 9.07 10.20 2.15
CA MET A 17 9.82 10.28 0.90
C MET A 17 10.44 11.65 0.64
N GLU A 18 10.05 12.68 1.40
CA GLU A 18 10.71 14.00 1.40
C GLU A 18 12.00 14.00 2.22
N SER A 19 12.25 12.96 3.02
CA SER A 19 13.45 12.80 3.82
C SER A 19 14.72 12.66 2.98
N ARG A 20 15.85 13.06 3.52
CA ARG A 20 17.15 12.88 2.88
C ARG A 20 17.70 11.48 3.17
N PHE A 21 17.50 10.57 2.26
CA PHE A 21 18.01 9.19 2.37
C PHE A 21 19.54 9.15 2.29
N LYS A 22 20.14 8.38 3.18
CA LYS A 22 21.56 8.00 3.19
C LYS A 22 21.63 6.47 3.14
N VAL A 23 22.61 5.93 2.41
CA VAL A 23 22.89 4.49 2.44
C VAL A 23 23.60 4.18 3.76
N ASN A 24 23.24 3.08 4.43
CA ASN A 24 23.92 2.65 5.65
C ASN A 24 25.38 2.22 5.39
N ALA A 25 26.15 2.03 6.46
CA ALA A 25 27.57 1.66 6.34
C ALA A 25 27.80 0.31 5.66
N ALA A 26 26.85 -0.61 5.74
CA ALA A 26 26.93 -1.93 5.09
C ALA A 26 26.60 -1.88 3.58
N GLY A 27 25.98 -0.79 3.10
CA GLY A 27 25.59 -0.64 1.69
C GLY A 27 24.39 -1.49 1.28
N ASP A 28 23.70 -2.12 2.19
CA ASP A 28 22.60 -3.05 1.95
C ASP A 28 21.23 -2.44 2.21
N TRP A 29 21.16 -1.30 2.93
CA TRP A 29 19.93 -0.58 3.23
C TRP A 29 20.20 0.92 3.43
N TYR A 30 19.14 1.69 3.66
CA TYR A 30 19.27 3.09 4.07
C TYR A 30 19.42 3.21 5.60
N ASP A 31 20.12 4.26 6.03
CA ASP A 31 20.20 4.65 7.42
C ASP A 31 18.84 5.20 7.89
N GLN A 32 18.31 4.64 8.97
CA GLN A 32 16.98 4.97 9.49
C GLN A 32 16.99 5.99 10.63
N SER A 33 18.18 6.37 11.11
CA SER A 33 18.33 7.18 12.33
C SER A 33 17.69 8.57 12.26
N ASP A 34 17.75 9.20 11.07
CA ASP A 34 17.29 10.58 10.84
C ASP A 34 15.98 10.63 10.02
N LEU A 35 15.29 9.51 9.84
CA LEU A 35 14.10 9.47 8.99
C LEU A 35 12.83 9.63 9.81
N ALA A 36 11.93 10.49 9.34
CA ALA A 36 10.53 10.45 9.74
C ALA A 36 9.81 9.27 9.04
N PHE A 37 8.79 8.72 9.69
CA PHE A 37 8.01 7.60 9.16
C PHE A 37 6.54 7.94 9.17
N ARG A 38 5.80 7.41 8.18
CA ARG A 38 4.37 7.59 8.05
C ARG A 38 3.68 6.34 7.50
N MET A 39 2.35 6.30 7.52
CA MET A 39 1.58 5.32 6.77
C MET A 39 1.86 5.51 5.27
N ASN A 40 2.04 4.42 4.55
CA ASN A 40 2.14 4.43 3.10
C ASN A 40 0.90 5.09 2.48
N GLU A 41 1.10 5.99 1.52
CA GLU A 41 0.01 6.80 0.97
C GLU A 41 -1.09 5.94 0.31
N TYR A 42 -0.71 4.91 -0.46
CA TYR A 42 -1.69 3.98 -1.05
C TYR A 42 -2.55 3.26 0.00
N ASP A 43 -2.00 3.02 1.18
CA ASP A 43 -2.72 2.33 2.25
C ASP A 43 -3.74 3.27 2.93
N GLU A 44 -3.53 4.60 2.88
CA GLU A 44 -4.52 5.57 3.35
C GLU A 44 -5.82 5.47 2.52
N TYR A 45 -5.71 5.25 1.21
CA TYR A 45 -6.86 5.00 0.32
C TYR A 45 -7.53 3.66 0.63
N ALA A 46 -6.75 2.64 0.99
CA ALA A 46 -7.28 1.34 1.39
C ALA A 46 -8.07 1.42 2.71
N VAL A 47 -7.52 2.14 3.71
CA VAL A 47 -8.22 2.40 4.98
C VAL A 47 -9.52 3.16 4.74
N GLU A 48 -9.45 4.24 3.96
CA GLU A 48 -10.65 5.05 3.65
C GLU A 48 -11.71 4.22 2.93
N GLN A 49 -11.32 3.36 1.98
CA GLN A 49 -12.27 2.52 1.26
C GLN A 49 -12.98 1.53 2.18
N ALA A 50 -12.26 0.94 3.13
CA ALA A 50 -12.86 0.07 4.13
C ALA A 50 -13.86 0.82 5.02
N VAL A 51 -13.51 2.03 5.43
CA VAL A 51 -14.39 2.86 6.27
C VAL A 51 -15.63 3.31 5.51
N GLN A 52 -15.50 3.72 4.24
CA GLN A 52 -16.65 4.07 3.39
C GLN A 52 -17.58 2.87 3.17
N LEU A 53 -17.04 1.67 2.93
CA LEU A 53 -17.85 0.45 2.82
C LEU A 53 -18.62 0.17 4.11
N LYS A 54 -17.95 0.29 5.27
CA LYS A 54 -18.60 0.13 6.57
C LYS A 54 -19.72 1.14 6.77
N GLU A 55 -19.50 2.41 6.45
CA GLU A 55 -20.50 3.48 6.56
C GLU A 55 -21.71 3.23 5.62
N GLN A 56 -21.45 2.80 4.39
CA GLN A 56 -22.49 2.42 3.42
C GLN A 56 -23.40 1.30 3.95
N LEU A 57 -22.83 0.36 4.71
CA LEU A 57 -23.53 -0.78 5.30
C LEU A 57 -24.03 -0.51 6.73
N GLY A 58 -24.27 0.76 7.08
CA GLY A 58 -24.86 1.14 8.37
C GLY A 58 -23.94 0.96 9.57
N GLY A 59 -22.65 0.73 9.36
CA GLY A 59 -21.62 0.60 10.42
C GLY A 59 -21.49 -0.81 10.99
N GLU A 60 -22.18 -1.80 10.46
CA GLU A 60 -22.12 -3.20 10.94
C GLU A 60 -20.80 -3.93 10.65
N PRO A 61 -20.15 -3.77 9.45
CA PRO A 61 -18.86 -4.44 9.18
C PRO A 61 -17.79 -4.15 10.23
N GLU A 62 -17.00 -5.18 10.57
CA GLU A 62 -15.84 -5.05 11.44
C GLU A 62 -14.57 -4.87 10.60
N ILE A 63 -13.83 -3.79 10.83
CA ILE A 63 -12.58 -3.48 10.14
C ILE A 63 -11.38 -3.80 11.04
N THR A 64 -10.58 -4.78 10.66
CA THR A 64 -9.27 -5.06 11.26
C THR A 64 -8.18 -4.45 10.39
N VAL A 65 -7.30 -3.63 10.97
CA VAL A 65 -6.11 -3.12 10.31
C VAL A 65 -4.87 -3.85 10.83
N VAL A 66 -4.02 -4.36 9.94
CA VAL A 66 -2.80 -5.09 10.29
C VAL A 66 -1.57 -4.43 9.69
N SER A 67 -0.47 -4.41 10.45
CA SER A 67 0.85 -3.99 9.98
C SER A 67 1.94 -4.89 10.53
N ILE A 68 2.95 -5.18 9.69
CA ILE A 68 4.15 -5.93 10.07
C ILE A 68 5.31 -4.96 10.23
N GLY A 69 6.05 -5.06 11.33
CA GLY A 69 7.24 -4.26 11.52
C GLY A 69 7.68 -4.06 12.97
N PRO A 70 8.67 -3.19 13.20
CA PRO A 70 9.14 -2.85 14.54
C PRO A 70 8.08 -2.05 15.32
N GLU A 71 8.33 -1.76 16.59
CA GLU A 71 7.39 -1.06 17.48
C GLU A 71 6.77 0.21 16.90
N ARG A 72 7.54 0.96 16.10
CA ARG A 72 7.06 2.23 15.50
C ARG A 72 5.85 2.07 14.57
N VAL A 73 5.53 0.86 14.08
CA VAL A 73 4.31 0.63 13.28
C VAL A 73 3.02 0.81 14.09
N GLY A 74 3.12 0.90 15.40
CA GLY A 74 2.01 1.31 16.26
C GLY A 74 1.42 2.67 15.90
N GLU A 75 2.23 3.60 15.37
CA GLU A 75 1.78 4.94 14.98
C GLU A 75 0.82 4.92 13.78
N PRO A 76 1.16 4.34 12.60
CA PRO A 76 0.20 4.20 11.51
C PRO A 76 -1.01 3.34 11.87
N LEU A 77 -0.88 2.32 12.72
CA LEU A 77 -2.04 1.58 13.23
C LEU A 77 -2.98 2.49 14.03
N ARG A 78 -2.44 3.35 14.92
CA ARG A 78 -3.23 4.35 15.65
C ARG A 78 -3.92 5.34 14.71
N LYS A 79 -3.25 5.77 13.62
CA LYS A 79 -3.86 6.61 12.60
C LYS A 79 -5.05 5.91 11.93
N ALA A 80 -4.89 4.65 11.50
CA ALA A 80 -5.98 3.88 10.89
C ALA A 80 -7.18 3.68 11.85
N LEU A 81 -6.90 3.39 13.13
CA LEU A 81 -7.94 3.30 14.16
C LEU A 81 -8.68 4.64 14.36
N ALA A 82 -7.98 5.77 14.23
CA ALA A 82 -8.57 7.10 14.31
C ALA A 82 -9.35 7.49 13.05
N MET A 83 -9.01 6.92 11.88
CA MET A 83 -9.78 7.05 10.64
C MET A 83 -11.09 6.27 10.68
N GLY A 84 -11.22 5.21 11.49
CA GLY A 84 -12.47 4.48 11.63
C GLY A 84 -12.35 2.96 11.75
N CYS A 85 -11.15 2.39 11.65
CA CYS A 85 -10.94 0.96 11.89
C CYS A 85 -11.28 0.57 13.33
N ASP A 86 -11.77 -0.67 13.54
CA ASP A 86 -12.23 -1.14 14.83
C ASP A 86 -11.12 -1.77 15.65
N ARG A 87 -10.30 -2.63 15.02
CA ARG A 87 -9.23 -3.40 15.67
C ARG A 87 -7.89 -3.17 14.98
N GLY A 88 -6.83 -3.04 15.76
CA GLY A 88 -5.46 -2.96 15.28
C GLY A 88 -4.70 -4.25 15.59
N VAL A 89 -3.89 -4.71 14.64
CA VAL A 89 -3.00 -5.86 14.82
C VAL A 89 -1.59 -5.46 14.41
N HIS A 90 -0.65 -5.64 15.32
CA HIS A 90 0.77 -5.45 15.09
C HIS A 90 1.46 -6.82 15.06
N ILE A 91 1.87 -7.26 13.88
CA ILE A 91 2.77 -8.41 13.76
C ILE A 91 4.19 -7.87 13.95
N HIS A 92 4.74 -8.10 15.14
CA HIS A 92 6.06 -7.59 15.51
C HIS A 92 7.17 -8.34 14.78
N ASP A 93 7.92 -7.61 14.00
CA ASP A 93 9.08 -8.06 13.24
C ASP A 93 10.10 -6.91 13.10
N ALA A 94 11.16 -6.96 13.89
CA ALA A 94 12.20 -5.93 13.88
C ALA A 94 12.95 -5.86 12.54
N ASP A 95 13.03 -6.98 11.82
CA ASP A 95 13.76 -7.14 10.56
C ASP A 95 12.86 -7.16 9.32
N SER A 96 11.59 -6.75 9.46
CA SER A 96 10.62 -6.72 8.35
C SER A 96 11.13 -6.00 7.09
N SER A 97 12.01 -5.00 7.26
CA SER A 97 12.63 -4.28 6.17
C SER A 97 13.58 -5.14 5.32
N ARG A 98 14.05 -6.28 5.80
CA ARG A 98 14.90 -7.22 5.08
C ARG A 98 14.11 -8.32 4.39
N LYS A 99 12.85 -8.50 4.76
CA LYS A 99 11.97 -9.51 4.15
C LYS A 99 11.53 -9.11 2.76
N ASP A 100 11.46 -10.08 1.88
CA ASP A 100 10.94 -9.90 0.54
C ASP A 100 9.39 -9.93 0.51
N PRO A 101 8.75 -9.58 -0.62
CA PRO A 101 7.30 -9.59 -0.73
C PRO A 101 6.66 -10.96 -0.45
N TRP A 102 7.36 -12.06 -0.74
CA TRP A 102 6.87 -13.41 -0.48
C TRP A 102 6.77 -13.69 1.02
N GLN A 103 7.81 -13.36 1.77
CA GLN A 103 7.83 -13.53 3.23
C GLN A 103 6.75 -12.68 3.92
N ILE A 104 6.63 -11.41 3.51
CA ILE A 104 5.60 -10.50 4.06
C ILE A 104 4.19 -11.02 3.75
N ALA A 105 3.92 -11.41 2.50
CA ALA A 105 2.62 -11.94 2.11
C ALA A 105 2.30 -13.26 2.83
N SER A 106 3.31 -14.11 3.07
CA SER A 106 3.14 -15.37 3.81
C SER A 106 2.72 -15.13 5.27
N LEU A 107 3.32 -14.16 5.95
CA LEU A 107 2.93 -13.77 7.31
C LEU A 107 1.50 -13.20 7.35
N LEU A 108 1.16 -12.32 6.40
CA LEU A 108 -0.19 -11.77 6.28
C LEU A 108 -1.22 -12.88 5.97
N ALA A 109 -0.87 -13.84 5.11
CA ALA A 109 -1.75 -14.96 4.77
C ALA A 109 -1.99 -15.88 5.96
N ALA A 110 -0.94 -16.17 6.75
CA ALA A 110 -1.07 -16.97 7.96
C ALA A 110 -2.03 -16.30 8.96
N PHE A 111 -1.88 -15.01 9.20
CA PHE A 111 -2.80 -14.23 10.04
C PHE A 111 -4.22 -14.20 9.46
N ALA A 112 -4.37 -13.92 8.17
CA ALA A 112 -5.68 -13.71 7.55
C ALA A 112 -6.54 -14.99 7.50
N ARG A 113 -5.92 -16.18 7.40
CA ARG A 113 -6.64 -17.47 7.43
C ARG A 113 -7.44 -17.68 8.71
N GLU A 114 -6.94 -17.19 9.83
CA GLU A 114 -7.63 -17.33 11.12
C GLU A 114 -8.85 -16.41 11.24
N GLY A 115 -8.85 -15.27 10.51
CA GLY A 115 -9.88 -14.24 10.63
C GLY A 115 -11.12 -14.46 9.75
N SER A 116 -11.03 -15.24 8.66
CA SER A 116 -12.12 -15.44 7.69
C SER A 116 -12.70 -14.12 7.17
N TYR A 117 -11.87 -13.32 6.50
CA TYR A 117 -12.25 -12.00 5.99
C TYR A 117 -13.00 -12.10 4.65
N ASP A 118 -14.06 -11.30 4.50
CA ASP A 118 -14.85 -11.22 3.27
C ASP A 118 -14.21 -10.27 2.25
N VAL A 119 -13.60 -9.19 2.74
CA VAL A 119 -12.92 -8.19 1.90
C VAL A 119 -11.53 -7.89 2.45
N ILE A 120 -10.53 -7.92 1.58
CA ILE A 120 -9.16 -7.52 1.94
C ILE A 120 -8.76 -6.34 1.07
N PHE A 121 -8.36 -5.24 1.71
CA PHE A 121 -7.78 -4.08 1.03
C PHE A 121 -6.29 -3.96 1.35
N THR A 122 -5.50 -3.63 0.34
CA THR A 122 -4.09 -3.25 0.45
C THR A 122 -3.83 -2.03 -0.41
N GLY A 123 -2.78 -1.28 -0.14
CA GLY A 123 -2.24 -0.36 -1.15
C GLY A 123 -1.72 -1.13 -2.37
N MET A 124 -1.73 -0.51 -3.55
CA MET A 124 -1.17 -1.11 -4.76
C MET A 124 0.31 -1.45 -4.58
N GLN A 125 1.06 -0.56 -3.95
CA GLN A 125 2.50 -0.71 -3.68
C GLN A 125 2.91 0.13 -2.47
N SER A 126 4.11 -0.11 -1.96
CA SER A 126 4.72 0.80 -0.99
C SER A 126 5.64 1.81 -1.66
N GLN A 127 5.62 3.06 -1.20
CA GLN A 127 6.42 4.15 -1.76
C GLN A 127 7.93 3.91 -1.67
N ASP A 128 8.37 3.14 -0.66
CA ASP A 128 9.79 2.84 -0.42
C ASP A 128 10.35 1.72 -1.30
N ARG A 129 9.54 0.73 -1.68
CA ARG A 129 9.99 -0.43 -2.48
C ARG A 129 9.37 -0.50 -3.87
N GLY A 130 8.15 -0.06 -4.05
CA GLY A 130 7.48 -0.05 -5.35
C GLY A 130 7.29 -1.42 -6.00
N SER A 131 7.32 -2.51 -5.23
CA SER A 131 7.29 -3.87 -5.80
C SER A 131 5.93 -4.29 -6.34
N ALA A 132 4.84 -3.73 -5.82
CA ALA A 132 3.44 -4.04 -6.18
C ALA A 132 3.09 -5.56 -6.11
N GLN A 133 3.76 -6.33 -5.26
CA GLN A 133 3.65 -7.79 -5.23
C GLN A 133 2.87 -8.33 -4.04
N VAL A 134 2.96 -7.68 -2.86
CA VAL A 134 2.46 -8.25 -1.59
C VAL A 134 0.97 -8.58 -1.67
N GLY A 135 0.13 -7.66 -2.14
CA GLY A 135 -1.31 -7.88 -2.24
C GLY A 135 -1.66 -9.06 -3.16
N MET A 136 -0.97 -9.17 -4.30
CA MET A 136 -1.22 -10.25 -5.26
C MET A 136 -0.79 -11.62 -4.73
N ILE A 137 0.39 -11.68 -4.11
CA ILE A 137 0.88 -12.92 -3.48
C ILE A 137 -0.05 -13.32 -2.32
N LEU A 138 -0.52 -12.35 -1.52
CA LEU A 138 -1.47 -12.60 -0.45
C LEU A 138 -2.79 -13.21 -0.97
N ALA A 139 -3.34 -12.65 -2.06
CA ALA A 139 -4.56 -13.18 -2.67
C ALA A 139 -4.37 -14.62 -3.14
N GLU A 140 -3.27 -14.91 -3.84
CA GLU A 140 -2.93 -16.27 -4.30
C GLU A 140 -2.77 -17.25 -3.13
N LEU A 141 -2.04 -16.87 -2.09
CA LEU A 141 -1.86 -17.70 -0.90
C LEU A 141 -3.16 -18.01 -0.15
N LEU A 142 -4.14 -17.11 -0.24
CA LEU A 142 -5.48 -17.29 0.35
C LEU A 142 -6.47 -17.97 -0.60
N GLY A 143 -6.12 -18.15 -1.88
CA GLY A 143 -7.03 -18.68 -2.90
C GLY A 143 -8.19 -17.74 -3.22
N LEU A 144 -7.97 -16.41 -3.09
CA LEU A 144 -9.00 -15.39 -3.29
C LEU A 144 -8.91 -14.76 -4.68
N PRO A 145 -10.06 -14.49 -5.34
CA PRO A 145 -10.08 -13.59 -6.49
C PRO A 145 -9.54 -12.23 -6.11
N SER A 146 -8.85 -11.56 -7.03
CA SER A 146 -8.26 -10.26 -6.76
C SER A 146 -8.30 -9.32 -7.96
N VAL A 147 -8.43 -8.01 -7.67
CA VAL A 147 -8.30 -6.96 -8.69
C VAL A 147 -7.31 -5.90 -8.23
N THR A 148 -6.34 -5.63 -9.09
CA THR A 148 -5.28 -4.65 -8.82
C THR A 148 -5.65 -3.25 -9.30
N THR A 149 -4.98 -2.24 -8.74
CA THR A 149 -5.02 -0.84 -9.22
C THR A 149 -6.44 -0.28 -9.31
N ILE A 150 -7.28 -0.58 -8.29
CA ILE A 150 -8.66 -0.09 -8.31
C ILE A 150 -8.71 1.43 -8.08
N VAL A 151 -9.48 2.12 -8.93
CA VAL A 151 -9.77 3.56 -8.89
C VAL A 151 -11.28 3.84 -8.79
N GLY A 152 -12.05 2.84 -8.43
CA GLY A 152 -13.47 2.93 -8.11
C GLY A 152 -13.94 1.61 -7.52
N PHE A 153 -14.83 1.72 -6.53
CA PHE A 153 -15.38 0.58 -5.80
C PHE A 153 -16.86 0.83 -5.52
N SER A 154 -17.70 -0.12 -5.77
CA SER A 154 -19.10 -0.15 -5.34
C SER A 154 -19.49 -1.53 -4.86
N TYR A 155 -20.32 -1.58 -3.82
CA TYR A 155 -20.90 -2.80 -3.27
C TYR A 155 -22.41 -2.69 -3.30
N GLU A 156 -23.07 -3.62 -3.97
CA GLU A 156 -24.53 -3.67 -4.09
C GLU A 156 -24.97 -5.14 -4.09
N ASP A 157 -25.98 -5.47 -3.28
CA ASP A 157 -26.61 -6.80 -3.24
C ASP A 157 -25.63 -8.00 -3.16
N GLY A 158 -24.60 -7.87 -2.33
CA GLY A 158 -23.59 -8.92 -2.15
C GLY A 158 -22.51 -9.00 -3.24
N GLN A 159 -22.56 -8.10 -4.22
CA GLN A 159 -21.58 -8.05 -5.31
C GLN A 159 -20.71 -6.81 -5.25
N VAL A 160 -19.43 -6.98 -5.56
CA VAL A 160 -18.48 -5.88 -5.73
C VAL A 160 -18.28 -5.61 -7.21
N THR A 161 -18.40 -4.33 -7.59
CA THR A 161 -17.99 -3.83 -8.90
C THR A 161 -16.87 -2.82 -8.73
N VAL A 162 -15.74 -3.04 -9.40
CA VAL A 162 -14.58 -2.14 -9.33
C VAL A 162 -14.21 -1.58 -10.69
N ARG A 163 -13.63 -0.39 -10.71
CA ARG A 163 -12.95 0.19 -11.87
C ARG A 163 -11.45 0.03 -11.67
N ARG A 164 -10.83 -0.71 -12.54
CA ARG A 164 -9.38 -0.94 -12.56
C ARG A 164 -8.73 -0.01 -13.57
N GLU A 165 -7.67 0.67 -13.17
CA GLU A 165 -6.85 1.47 -14.08
C GLU A 165 -5.94 0.57 -14.93
N LEU A 166 -5.83 0.91 -16.21
CA LEU A 166 -4.98 0.23 -17.18
C LEU A 166 -4.02 1.26 -17.80
N GLU A 167 -3.01 0.78 -18.53
CA GLU A 167 -2.09 1.64 -19.27
C GLU A 167 -2.82 2.55 -20.27
N GLY A 168 -2.29 3.75 -20.49
CA GLY A 168 -2.87 4.72 -21.42
C GLY A 168 -4.15 5.39 -20.93
N GLY A 169 -4.46 5.33 -19.61
CA GLY A 169 -5.64 5.97 -19.03
C GLY A 169 -6.96 5.22 -19.24
N ALA A 170 -6.92 4.05 -19.87
CA ALA A 170 -8.08 3.18 -19.99
C ALA A 170 -8.51 2.62 -18.63
N ARG A 171 -9.79 2.28 -18.49
CA ARG A 171 -10.33 1.65 -17.27
C ARG A 171 -11.14 0.43 -17.65
N SER A 172 -10.95 -0.65 -16.87
CA SER A 172 -11.77 -1.85 -16.97
C SER A 172 -12.76 -1.89 -15.81
N VAL A 173 -14.00 -2.28 -16.08
CA VAL A 173 -15.01 -2.55 -15.05
C VAL A 173 -15.05 -4.04 -14.80
N VAL A 174 -14.84 -4.44 -13.54
CA VAL A 174 -14.78 -5.86 -13.15
C VAL A 174 -15.77 -6.10 -12.03
N ARG A 175 -16.59 -7.15 -12.17
CA ARG A 175 -17.43 -7.67 -11.10
C ARG A 175 -16.73 -8.85 -10.42
N VAL A 176 -16.74 -8.85 -9.10
CA VAL A 176 -15.98 -9.82 -8.30
C VAL A 176 -16.87 -10.39 -7.21
N PRO A 177 -16.97 -11.71 -7.10
CA PRO A 177 -17.63 -12.33 -5.95
C PRO A 177 -16.78 -12.18 -4.69
N LEU A 178 -17.42 -12.11 -3.53
CA LEU A 178 -16.73 -12.18 -2.24
C LEU A 178 -16.60 -13.65 -1.78
N PRO A 179 -15.55 -13.99 -0.99
CA PRO A 179 -14.49 -13.11 -0.50
C PRO A 179 -13.48 -12.73 -1.59
N ALA A 180 -12.88 -11.50 -1.49
CA ALA A 180 -11.96 -11.01 -2.52
C ALA A 180 -10.92 -10.01 -1.96
N LEU A 181 -9.80 -9.85 -2.68
CA LEU A 181 -8.75 -8.87 -2.36
C LEU A 181 -8.66 -7.78 -3.44
N PHE A 182 -8.51 -6.55 -2.98
CA PHE A 182 -8.36 -5.37 -3.84
C PHE A 182 -7.11 -4.58 -3.49
N THR A 183 -6.31 -4.20 -4.51
CA THR A 183 -5.19 -3.29 -4.30
C THR A 183 -5.55 -1.88 -4.74
N CYS A 184 -5.49 -0.92 -3.80
CA CYS A 184 -5.98 0.44 -3.97
C CYS A 184 -4.94 1.34 -4.65
N GLN A 185 -5.37 2.06 -5.68
CA GLN A 185 -4.61 3.09 -6.37
C GLN A 185 -4.91 4.46 -5.77
N LEU A 186 -3.98 5.40 -5.94
CA LEU A 186 -4.22 6.82 -5.65
C LEU A 186 -5.42 7.35 -6.45
N GLY A 187 -6.23 8.20 -5.80
CA GLY A 187 -7.43 8.75 -6.43
C GLY A 187 -8.65 7.83 -6.43
N LEU A 188 -8.60 6.68 -5.75
CA LEU A 188 -9.77 5.80 -5.52
C LEU A 188 -10.89 6.54 -4.77
N ASN A 189 -10.52 7.28 -3.74
CA ASN A 189 -11.38 8.07 -2.87
C ASN A 189 -10.62 9.30 -2.35
N GLN A 190 -11.06 9.91 -1.27
CA GLN A 190 -10.35 11.00 -0.59
C GLN A 190 -10.15 10.59 0.88
N PRO A 191 -8.92 10.20 1.28
CA PRO A 191 -8.65 9.79 2.66
C PRO A 191 -9.02 10.90 3.65
N ARG A 192 -9.77 10.54 4.69
CA ARG A 192 -10.17 11.47 5.74
C ARG A 192 -9.05 11.79 6.71
N TYR A 193 -9.04 13.01 7.21
CA TYR A 193 -8.20 13.37 8.35
C TYR A 193 -8.93 13.00 9.65
N PRO A 194 -8.27 12.28 10.58
CA PRO A 194 -8.85 11.98 11.87
C PRO A 194 -9.17 13.24 12.67
N THR A 195 -10.33 13.31 13.27
CA THR A 195 -10.71 14.38 14.20
C THR A 195 -10.04 14.19 15.56
N LEU A 196 -9.85 15.25 16.34
CA LEU A 196 -9.28 15.16 17.69
C LEU A 196 -10.03 14.16 18.59
N PRO A 197 -11.38 14.14 18.63
CA PRO A 197 -12.13 13.12 19.39
C PRO A 197 -11.80 11.68 18.93
N ASN A 198 -11.68 11.45 17.63
CA ASN A 198 -11.35 10.13 17.09
C ASN A 198 -9.92 9.71 17.43
N ILE A 199 -8.96 10.63 17.40
CA ILE A 199 -7.58 10.38 17.85
C ILE A 199 -7.57 9.97 19.34
N MET A 200 -8.33 10.67 20.18
CA MET A 200 -8.42 10.34 21.60
C MET A 200 -9.09 8.99 21.86
N LYS A 201 -10.14 8.64 21.10
CA LYS A 201 -10.76 7.30 21.14
C LYS A 201 -9.77 6.21 20.68
N ALA A 202 -9.05 6.45 19.58
CA ALA A 202 -8.08 5.50 19.03
C ALA A 202 -6.95 5.18 20.01
N LYS A 203 -6.49 6.16 20.80
CA LYS A 203 -5.48 5.93 21.86
C LYS A 203 -5.90 4.89 22.90
N LYS A 204 -7.21 4.73 23.14
CA LYS A 204 -7.77 3.79 24.12
C LYS A 204 -8.05 2.40 23.51
N LYS A 205 -8.09 2.27 22.19
CA LYS A 205 -8.28 0.97 21.52
C LYS A 205 -7.02 0.12 21.71
N GLU A 206 -7.23 -1.15 21.99
CA GLU A 206 -6.14 -2.11 22.06
C GLU A 206 -5.58 -2.39 20.66
N ILE A 207 -4.25 -2.54 20.57
CA ILE A 207 -3.57 -3.08 19.40
C ILE A 207 -3.06 -4.45 19.82
N LEU A 208 -3.60 -5.50 19.21
CA LEU A 208 -3.16 -6.87 19.44
C LEU A 208 -1.72 -7.03 18.94
N LEU A 209 -0.84 -7.42 19.83
CA LEU A 209 0.55 -7.73 19.49
C LEU A 209 0.68 -9.23 19.22
N VAL A 210 1.13 -9.56 18.01
CA VAL A 210 1.43 -10.93 17.57
C VAL A 210 2.91 -10.97 17.19
N LYS A 211 3.62 -12.03 17.55
CA LYS A 211 5.03 -12.19 17.16
C LYS A 211 5.13 -12.90 15.82
N GLU A 212 6.10 -12.51 14.98
CA GLU A 212 6.32 -13.22 13.72
C GLU A 212 6.60 -14.71 13.94
N GLY A 213 7.30 -15.06 15.04
CA GLY A 213 7.61 -16.44 15.42
C GLY A 213 6.40 -17.30 15.80
N ASP A 214 5.22 -16.72 15.94
CA ASP A 214 3.98 -17.46 16.15
C ASP A 214 3.48 -18.10 14.82
N PHE A 215 4.07 -17.70 13.68
CA PHE A 215 3.77 -18.21 12.36
C PHE A 215 4.92 -19.06 11.80
N ALA A 216 4.61 -20.00 10.92
CA ALA A 216 5.63 -20.71 10.16
C ALA A 216 6.37 -19.75 9.23
N LEU A 217 7.65 -19.51 9.51
CA LEU A 217 8.49 -18.66 8.69
C LEU A 217 8.79 -19.33 7.35
N THR A 218 8.69 -18.57 6.27
CA THR A 218 9.05 -19.03 4.92
C THR A 218 10.41 -18.47 4.52
N GLU A 219 11.16 -19.24 3.72
CA GLU A 219 12.39 -18.75 3.15
C GLU A 219 12.12 -17.62 2.14
N GLY A 220 12.99 -16.61 2.14
CA GLY A 220 12.94 -15.52 1.16
C GLY A 220 13.30 -16.00 -0.25
N ARG A 221 12.67 -15.42 -1.25
CA ARG A 221 12.91 -15.72 -2.68
C ARG A 221 13.75 -14.65 -3.38
N ALA A 222 13.88 -13.48 -2.74
CA ALA A 222 14.68 -12.37 -3.25
C ALA A 222 15.45 -11.70 -2.13
N LEU A 223 16.68 -11.27 -2.42
CA LEU A 223 17.55 -10.59 -1.48
C LEU A 223 18.01 -9.26 -2.06
N THR A 224 17.94 -8.20 -1.27
CA THR A 224 18.60 -6.93 -1.62
C THR A 224 20.09 -7.09 -1.46
N SER A 225 20.83 -7.12 -2.57
CA SER A 225 22.28 -7.30 -2.56
C SER A 225 23.02 -5.98 -2.32
N ARG A 226 22.48 -4.87 -2.81
CA ARG A 226 23.12 -3.57 -2.72
C ARG A 226 22.13 -2.42 -2.91
N LEU A 227 22.32 -1.37 -2.12
CA LEU A 227 21.66 -0.08 -2.31
C LEU A 227 22.70 0.97 -2.71
N PHE A 228 22.40 1.79 -3.69
CA PHE A 228 23.31 2.86 -4.12
C PHE A 228 22.52 4.08 -4.62
N ARG A 229 23.17 5.22 -4.57
CA ARG A 229 22.64 6.44 -5.17
C ARG A 229 23.00 6.47 -6.63
N PRO A 230 22.05 6.62 -7.56
CA PRO A 230 22.39 6.80 -8.97
C PRO A 230 23.24 8.05 -9.16
N GLU A 231 24.34 7.93 -9.87
CA GLU A 231 25.11 9.10 -10.30
C GLU A 231 24.31 9.87 -11.36
N LYS A 232 24.21 11.18 -11.19
CA LYS A 232 23.63 12.03 -12.23
C LYS A 232 24.60 12.05 -13.43
N LYS A 233 24.34 11.25 -14.45
CA LYS A 233 25.08 11.26 -15.70
C LYS A 233 24.59 12.40 -16.58
N GLY A 234 25.44 13.40 -16.73
CA GLY A 234 25.19 14.54 -17.61
C GLY A 234 24.35 15.66 -17.03
N ARG A 235 24.49 16.85 -17.61
CA ARG A 235 23.58 17.97 -17.41
C ARG A 235 22.50 17.87 -18.48
N GLY A 236 21.24 18.05 -18.11
CA GLY A 236 20.17 18.19 -19.08
C GLY A 236 20.48 19.34 -20.07
N LEU A 237 19.99 19.26 -21.28
CA LEU A 237 20.04 20.37 -22.22
C LEU A 237 18.92 21.35 -21.85
N VAL A 238 19.30 22.56 -21.49
CA VAL A 238 18.36 23.67 -21.30
C VAL A 238 18.19 24.35 -22.64
N LEU A 239 16.97 24.40 -23.17
CA LEU A 239 16.65 25.11 -24.39
C LEU A 239 16.35 26.58 -24.05
N GLU A 240 17.11 27.48 -24.67
CA GLU A 240 16.93 28.94 -24.54
C GLU A 240 16.10 29.47 -25.73
N GLY A 241 15.47 30.63 -25.54
CA GLY A 241 14.63 31.27 -26.54
C GLY A 241 13.16 31.36 -26.09
N ASP A 242 12.29 31.80 -27.01
CA ASP A 242 10.85 31.80 -26.78
C ASP A 242 10.26 30.37 -26.90
N VAL A 243 8.96 30.20 -26.56
CA VAL A 243 8.28 28.93 -26.60
C VAL A 243 8.28 28.29 -28.00
N ALA A 244 8.19 29.08 -29.05
CA ALA A 244 8.15 28.59 -30.43
C ALA A 244 9.53 28.03 -30.84
N GLU A 245 10.58 28.77 -30.55
CA GLU A 245 11.98 28.38 -30.80
C GLU A 245 12.37 27.13 -30.01
N GLN A 246 12.01 27.09 -28.70
CA GLN A 246 12.27 25.92 -27.85
C GLN A 246 11.52 24.70 -28.37
N SER A 247 10.27 24.83 -28.76
CA SER A 247 9.44 23.75 -29.31
C SER A 247 10.03 23.18 -30.61
N GLN A 248 10.41 24.06 -31.55
CA GLN A 248 11.03 23.65 -32.80
C GLN A 248 12.32 22.89 -32.56
N ARG A 249 13.19 23.43 -31.70
CA ARG A 249 14.49 22.80 -31.34
C ARG A 249 14.31 21.48 -30.63
N LEU A 250 13.29 21.35 -29.75
CA LEU A 250 12.97 20.07 -29.09
C LEU A 250 12.57 19.02 -30.13
N VAL A 251 11.68 19.36 -31.06
CA VAL A 251 11.25 18.44 -32.14
C VAL A 251 12.43 18.00 -33.00
N GLU A 252 13.35 18.88 -33.35
CA GLU A 252 14.56 18.55 -34.12
C GLU A 252 15.45 17.56 -33.35
N ILE A 253 15.67 17.80 -32.02
CA ILE A 253 16.45 16.90 -31.16
C ILE A 253 15.78 15.53 -31.07
N LEU A 254 14.47 15.47 -30.87
CA LEU A 254 13.72 14.23 -30.77
C LEU A 254 13.78 13.43 -32.08
N LYS A 255 13.68 14.08 -33.26
CA LYS A 255 13.84 13.43 -34.56
C LYS A 255 15.23 12.77 -34.73
N ILE A 256 16.27 13.43 -34.23
CA ILE A 256 17.66 12.92 -34.36
C ILE A 256 17.94 11.82 -33.32
N LYS A 257 17.50 12.00 -32.09
CA LYS A 257 17.90 11.13 -30.96
C LYS A 257 16.95 9.99 -30.66
N THR A 258 15.74 10.01 -31.21
CA THR A 258 14.70 9.00 -30.89
C THR A 258 14.01 8.48 -32.15
N ALA A 259 13.26 7.38 -32.02
CA ALA A 259 12.42 6.84 -33.10
C ALA A 259 10.98 7.37 -33.04
N VAL A 260 10.67 8.31 -32.14
CA VAL A 260 9.29 8.77 -31.88
C VAL A 260 8.62 9.42 -33.08
N PHE A 261 9.41 9.99 -34.02
CA PHE A 261 8.92 10.66 -35.22
C PHE A 261 9.40 10.00 -36.53
N ARG A 262 9.72 8.71 -36.46
CA ARG A 262 10.05 7.91 -37.66
C ARG A 262 8.82 7.23 -38.21
#